data_896274f43fd1fa63d7502d6556669d87
#
_entry.id   896274f43fd1fa63d7502d6556669d87
#
_cell.length_a   1.000
_cell.length_b   1.000
_cell.length_c   1.000
_cell.angle_alpha   90.00
_cell.angle_beta   90.00
_cell.angle_gamma   90.00
#
_symmetry.space_group_name_H-M   'P 1'
#
loop_
_entity.id
_entity.type
_entity.pdbx_description
1 polymer ?
#
loop_
_entity_poly.entity_id
_entity_poly.type
_entity_poly.pdbx_seq_one_letter_code
_entity_poly.pdbx_strand_id
1 'polypeptide(L)'
;MISVNDFKTGLTIEVDNDLWQVMDFQHVKPGKGAAFVRSKLRNLRNGNIQEKTFRGGEKVEKAHIENKKMQYLYASGDAHTFMDTNTYEQIDLQTNQIENELKFIKENMEVAVITHDEEVLGVSLPNNVELQVTETEPGIKGDTASGGTKSATLETGITVQVPFFINNGDVLIISTSDGKYVSRA
;
A
#
# COMPACT_ATOMS: atom_id res chain seq x y z
N MET A 1 18.73 -18.95 1.91
CA MET A 1 18.20 -19.10 3.29
C MET A 1 18.74 -18.04 4.22
N ILE A 2 17.92 -17.56 5.12
CA ILE A 2 18.33 -16.62 6.15
C ILE A 2 17.89 -17.11 7.53
N SER A 3 18.64 -16.76 8.57
CA SER A 3 18.26 -17.07 9.95
C SER A 3 17.15 -16.12 10.41
N VAL A 4 16.19 -16.63 11.18
CA VAL A 4 15.16 -15.77 11.80
C VAL A 4 15.75 -14.74 12.74
N ASN A 5 16.98 -14.95 13.21
CA ASN A 5 17.70 -13.97 14.01
C ASN A 5 18.08 -12.72 13.20
N ASP A 6 18.08 -12.81 11.88
CA ASP A 6 18.41 -11.73 10.96
C ASP A 6 17.18 -11.02 10.39
N PHE A 7 16.01 -11.28 10.92
CA PHE A 7 14.78 -10.63 10.46
C PHE A 7 14.87 -9.11 10.54
N LYS A 8 14.33 -8.47 9.52
CA LYS A 8 14.16 -7.01 9.44
C LYS A 8 12.74 -6.72 8.96
N THR A 9 12.18 -5.62 9.40
CA THR A 9 10.89 -5.15 8.92
C THR A 9 10.96 -4.88 7.41
N GLY A 10 9.98 -5.39 6.68
CA GLY A 10 9.94 -5.29 5.23
C GLY A 10 10.54 -6.46 4.48
N LEU A 11 11.27 -7.35 5.17
CA LEU A 11 11.85 -8.54 4.56
C LEU A 11 10.74 -9.49 4.08
N THR A 12 10.91 -10.07 2.90
CA THR A 12 9.99 -11.08 2.39
C THR A 12 10.61 -12.46 2.51
N ILE A 13 9.86 -13.38 3.09
CA ILE A 13 10.27 -14.77 3.29
C ILE A 13 9.24 -15.72 2.69
N GLU A 14 9.70 -16.94 2.38
CA GLU A 14 8.85 -18.00 1.91
C GLU A 14 8.68 -19.04 3.03
N VAL A 15 7.43 -19.27 3.43
CA VAL A 15 7.08 -20.24 4.46
C VAL A 15 5.83 -20.99 4.02
N ASP A 16 5.88 -22.32 4.06
CA ASP A 16 4.75 -23.20 3.69
C ASP A 16 4.22 -22.90 2.26
N ASN A 17 5.15 -22.68 1.32
CA ASN A 17 4.86 -22.34 -0.08
C ASN A 17 4.10 -21.03 -0.29
N ASP A 18 4.16 -20.14 0.70
CA ASP A 18 3.53 -18.84 0.61
C ASP A 18 4.52 -17.71 0.90
N LEU A 19 4.19 -16.53 0.46
CA LEU A 19 5.05 -15.36 0.60
C LEU A 19 4.55 -14.46 1.73
N TRP A 20 5.45 -14.15 2.65
CA TRP A 20 5.15 -13.38 3.85
C TRP A 20 6.12 -12.20 3.98
N GLN A 21 5.58 -11.04 4.25
CA GLN A 21 6.38 -9.88 4.61
C GLN A 21 6.46 -9.75 6.12
N VAL A 22 7.67 -9.61 6.64
CA VAL A 22 7.89 -9.37 8.07
C VAL A 22 7.47 -7.94 8.39
N MET A 23 6.41 -7.78 9.17
CA MET A 23 5.89 -6.48 9.59
C MET A 23 6.50 -6.04 10.90
N ASP A 24 6.68 -6.98 11.81
CA ASP A 24 7.27 -6.76 13.14
C ASP A 24 7.81 -8.08 13.66
N PHE A 25 8.76 -8.01 14.56
CA PHE A 25 9.33 -9.19 15.18
C PHE A 25 9.93 -8.86 16.54
N GLN A 26 10.03 -9.88 17.38
CA GLN A 26 10.54 -9.75 18.73
C GLN A 26 11.40 -10.95 19.09
N HIS A 27 12.66 -10.69 19.48
CA HIS A 27 13.54 -11.74 19.99
C HIS A 27 13.23 -11.95 21.47
N VAL A 28 12.84 -13.16 21.84
CA VAL A 28 12.51 -13.51 23.22
C VAL A 28 13.51 -14.53 23.73
N LYS A 29 14.16 -14.22 24.86
CA LYS A 29 15.05 -15.12 25.56
C LYS A 29 14.43 -15.43 26.92
N PRO A 30 13.64 -16.50 27.04
CA PRO A 30 13.04 -16.83 28.35
C PRO A 30 14.09 -17.26 29.34
N GLY A 31 13.85 -17.04 30.63
CA GLY A 31 14.75 -17.50 31.70
C GLY A 31 14.89 -19.01 31.76
N LYS A 32 13.89 -19.75 31.30
CA LYS A 32 13.89 -21.19 31.11
C LYS A 32 13.38 -21.53 29.70
N GLY A 33 14.09 -22.38 28.99
CA GLY A 33 13.73 -22.79 27.65
C GLY A 33 14.58 -22.13 26.57
N ALA A 34 14.34 -22.51 25.32
CA ALA A 34 15.08 -22.02 24.16
C ALA A 34 14.60 -20.62 23.74
N ALA A 35 15.52 -19.81 23.22
CA ALA A 35 15.18 -18.53 22.62
C ALA A 35 14.27 -18.73 21.39
N PHE A 36 13.40 -17.77 21.14
CA PHE A 36 12.52 -17.79 19.97
C PHE A 36 12.31 -16.39 19.42
N VAL A 37 11.83 -16.33 18.17
CA VAL A 37 11.48 -15.08 17.50
C VAL A 37 9.97 -15.10 17.23
N ARG A 38 9.26 -14.18 17.83
CA ARG A 38 7.84 -13.96 17.55
C ARG A 38 7.74 -12.93 16.44
N SER A 39 7.10 -13.30 15.34
CA SER A 39 6.99 -12.43 14.18
C SER A 39 5.54 -12.19 13.80
N LYS A 40 5.28 -10.97 13.31
CA LYS A 40 4.01 -10.59 12.70
C LYS A 40 4.22 -10.55 11.19
N LEU A 41 3.49 -11.39 10.48
CA LEU A 41 3.67 -11.61 9.05
C LEU A 41 2.41 -11.22 8.28
N ARG A 42 2.63 -10.58 7.13
CA ARG A 42 1.56 -10.26 6.20
C ARG A 42 1.70 -11.13 4.96
N ASN A 43 0.64 -11.84 4.60
CA ASN A 43 0.61 -12.62 3.37
C ASN A 43 0.54 -11.68 2.17
N LEU A 44 1.49 -11.81 1.24
CA LEU A 44 1.55 -10.92 0.07
C LEU A 44 0.53 -11.26 -1.00
N ARG A 45 -0.08 -12.45 -0.97
CA ARG A 45 -1.09 -12.84 -1.94
C ARG A 45 -2.50 -12.44 -1.53
N ASN A 46 -2.84 -12.58 -0.25
CA ASN A 46 -4.20 -12.31 0.25
C ASN A 46 -4.30 -11.18 1.27
N GLY A 47 -3.18 -10.62 1.71
CA GLY A 47 -3.15 -9.53 2.67
C GLY A 47 -3.40 -9.90 4.12
N ASN A 48 -3.62 -11.17 4.42
CA ASN A 48 -3.87 -11.63 5.79
C ASN A 48 -2.65 -11.42 6.67
N ILE A 49 -2.90 -11.05 7.91
CA ILE A 49 -1.85 -10.84 8.91
C ILE A 49 -1.99 -11.94 9.95
N GLN A 50 -0.88 -12.61 10.28
CA GLN A 50 -0.85 -13.57 11.36
C GLN A 50 0.49 -13.52 12.09
N GLU A 51 0.47 -14.00 13.32
CA GLU A 51 1.67 -14.15 14.12
C GLU A 51 2.22 -15.56 13.96
N LYS A 52 3.53 -15.66 13.84
CA LYS A 52 4.23 -16.94 13.80
C LYS A 52 5.47 -16.87 14.66
N THR A 53 5.68 -17.93 15.43
CA THR A 53 6.84 -18.06 16.30
C THR A 53 7.82 -19.06 15.70
N PHE A 54 9.07 -18.63 15.58
CA PHE A 54 10.18 -19.45 15.08
C PHE A 54 11.16 -19.72 16.21
N ARG A 55 11.80 -20.87 16.17
CA ARG A 55 12.91 -21.15 17.10
C ARG A 55 14.07 -20.21 16.79
N GLY A 56 14.79 -19.80 17.83
CA GLY A 56 16.00 -19.01 17.63
C GLY A 56 17.00 -19.72 16.73
N GLY A 57 17.48 -19.03 15.70
CA GLY A 57 18.39 -19.60 14.71
C GLY A 57 17.76 -20.48 13.63
N GLU A 58 16.45 -20.67 13.65
CA GLU A 58 15.74 -21.38 12.55
C GLU A 58 15.98 -20.65 11.23
N LYS A 59 16.07 -21.42 10.16
CA LYS A 59 16.29 -20.85 8.82
C LYS A 59 15.04 -20.91 7.99
N VAL A 60 14.80 -19.86 7.23
CA VAL A 60 13.69 -19.74 6.28
C VAL A 60 14.24 -19.28 4.93
N GLU A 61 13.50 -19.56 3.86
CA GLU A 61 13.86 -19.06 2.54
C GLU A 61 13.59 -17.57 2.44
N LYS A 62 14.56 -16.83 1.92
CA LYS A 62 14.36 -15.43 1.57
C LYS A 62 13.77 -15.36 0.17
N ALA A 63 12.65 -14.69 0.02
CA ALA A 63 12.04 -14.48 -1.29
C ALA A 63 12.59 -13.21 -1.93
N HIS A 64 12.92 -13.30 -3.22
CA HIS A 64 13.35 -12.15 -4.00
C HIS A 64 12.12 -11.45 -4.59
N ILE A 65 11.93 -10.19 -4.23
CA ILE A 65 10.83 -9.37 -4.70
C ILE A 65 11.38 -8.26 -5.61
N GLU A 66 10.81 -8.14 -6.79
CA GLU A 66 11.15 -7.06 -7.71
C GLU A 66 10.04 -6.00 -7.70
N ASN A 67 10.45 -4.74 -7.74
CA ASN A 67 9.56 -3.60 -7.93
C ASN A 67 9.79 -3.06 -9.33
N LYS A 68 8.77 -3.19 -10.19
CA LYS A 68 8.83 -2.66 -11.54
C LYS A 68 8.03 -1.37 -11.62
N LYS A 69 8.67 -0.31 -12.10
CA LYS A 69 7.99 0.97 -12.32
C LYS A 69 7.09 0.85 -13.54
N MET A 70 5.79 1.04 -13.34
CA MET A 70 4.78 0.94 -14.39
C MET A 70 3.85 2.13 -14.36
N GLN A 71 3.28 2.43 -15.53
CA GLN A 71 2.27 3.47 -15.67
C GLN A 71 0.89 2.84 -15.77
N TYR A 72 -0.04 3.33 -14.96
CA TYR A 72 -1.44 2.93 -15.06
C TYR A 72 -2.05 3.56 -16.30
N LEU A 73 -2.63 2.77 -17.18
CA LEU A 73 -3.19 3.26 -18.44
C LEU A 73 -4.71 3.46 -18.36
N TYR A 74 -5.45 2.37 -18.13
CA TYR A 74 -6.90 2.43 -18.12
C TYR A 74 -7.52 1.19 -17.46
N ALA A 75 -8.81 1.29 -17.18
CA ALA A 75 -9.60 0.16 -16.70
C ALA A 75 -10.57 -0.28 -17.80
N SER A 76 -10.76 -1.59 -17.92
CA SER A 76 -11.76 -2.20 -18.79
C SER A 76 -12.50 -3.25 -17.97
N GLY A 77 -13.70 -2.91 -17.47
CA GLY A 77 -14.40 -3.75 -16.51
C GLY A 77 -13.58 -3.94 -15.24
N ASP A 78 -13.33 -5.19 -14.88
CA ASP A 78 -12.52 -5.54 -13.72
C ASP A 78 -11.01 -5.62 -14.00
N ALA A 79 -10.59 -5.38 -15.24
CA ALA A 79 -9.20 -5.41 -15.63
C ALA A 79 -8.60 -3.99 -15.63
N HIS A 80 -7.45 -3.86 -14.99
CA HIS A 80 -6.71 -2.60 -14.91
C HIS A 80 -5.36 -2.80 -15.60
N THR A 81 -5.08 -2.02 -16.64
CA THR A 81 -3.90 -2.18 -17.48
C THR A 81 -2.78 -1.28 -17.03
N PHE A 82 -1.61 -1.88 -16.80
CA PHE A 82 -0.38 -1.19 -16.45
C PHE A 82 0.68 -1.46 -17.54
N MET A 83 1.51 -0.48 -17.83
CA MET A 83 2.56 -0.60 -18.82
C MET A 83 3.92 -0.34 -18.21
N ASP A 84 4.88 -1.23 -18.46
CA ASP A 84 6.28 -1.01 -18.10
C ASP A 84 6.82 0.16 -18.92
N THR A 85 7.33 1.18 -18.24
CA THR A 85 7.82 2.40 -18.92
C THR A 85 9.12 2.20 -19.69
N ASN A 86 9.83 1.10 -19.44
CA ASN A 86 11.07 0.77 -20.14
C ASN A 86 10.87 -0.17 -21.32
N THR A 87 10.06 -1.22 -21.14
CA THR A 87 9.86 -2.27 -22.13
C THR A 87 8.58 -2.11 -22.95
N TYR A 88 7.64 -1.27 -22.47
CA TYR A 88 6.30 -1.07 -23.01
C TYR A 88 5.42 -2.31 -22.95
N GLU A 89 5.83 -3.33 -22.20
CA GLU A 89 4.99 -4.49 -21.93
C GLU A 89 3.82 -4.10 -21.05
N GLN A 90 2.65 -4.64 -21.35
CA GLN A 90 1.42 -4.37 -20.61
C GLN A 90 1.02 -5.59 -19.80
N ILE A 91 0.53 -5.34 -18.60
CA ILE A 91 -0.08 -6.37 -17.74
C ILE A 91 -1.44 -5.90 -17.26
N ASP A 92 -2.34 -6.84 -17.03
CA ASP A 92 -3.65 -6.57 -16.47
C ASP A 92 -3.73 -7.10 -15.04
N LEU A 93 -4.19 -6.26 -14.12
CA LEU A 93 -4.49 -6.65 -12.75
C LEU A 93 -5.99 -6.58 -12.52
N GLN A 94 -6.51 -7.54 -11.77
CA GLN A 94 -7.92 -7.58 -11.43
C GLN A 94 -8.24 -6.62 -10.29
N THR A 95 -9.46 -6.09 -10.26
CA THR A 95 -9.92 -5.16 -9.23
C THR A 95 -9.66 -5.70 -7.82
N ASN A 96 -9.93 -6.99 -7.58
CA ASN A 96 -9.77 -7.59 -6.27
C ASN A 96 -8.31 -7.67 -5.81
N GLN A 97 -7.34 -7.61 -6.72
CA GLN A 97 -5.91 -7.63 -6.37
C GLN A 97 -5.40 -6.28 -5.88
N ILE A 98 -6.03 -5.18 -6.30
CA ILE A 98 -5.57 -3.82 -6.03
C ILE A 98 -6.69 -2.92 -5.51
N GLU A 99 -7.70 -3.49 -4.88
CA GLU A 99 -8.90 -2.78 -4.44
C GLU A 99 -8.61 -1.55 -3.57
N ASN A 100 -7.67 -1.67 -2.63
CA ASN A 100 -7.32 -0.54 -1.77
C ASN A 100 -6.50 0.53 -2.49
N GLU A 101 -5.65 0.11 -3.43
CA GLU A 101 -4.77 1.00 -4.18
C GLU A 101 -5.54 1.80 -5.23
N LEU A 102 -6.63 1.24 -5.78
CA LEU A 102 -7.46 1.91 -6.78
C LEU A 102 -8.05 3.23 -6.29
N LYS A 103 -8.19 3.41 -5.00
CA LYS A 103 -8.68 4.66 -4.40
C LYS A 103 -7.73 5.83 -4.67
N PHE A 104 -6.49 5.56 -5.00
CA PHE A 104 -5.43 6.55 -5.13
C PHE A 104 -4.81 6.60 -6.52
N ILE A 105 -5.15 5.66 -7.39
CA ILE A 105 -4.54 5.54 -8.73
C ILE A 105 -5.43 6.24 -9.75
N LYS A 106 -4.83 7.15 -10.52
CA LYS A 106 -5.48 7.78 -11.67
C LYS A 106 -4.72 7.44 -12.95
N GLU A 107 -5.36 7.64 -14.11
CA GLU A 107 -4.76 7.37 -15.41
C GLU A 107 -3.43 8.10 -15.57
N ASN A 108 -2.47 7.42 -16.19
CA ASN A 108 -1.11 7.90 -16.47
C ASN A 108 -0.23 8.08 -15.23
N MET A 109 -0.69 7.65 -14.05
CA MET A 109 0.10 7.68 -12.83
C MET A 109 1.14 6.56 -12.84
N GLU A 110 2.34 6.86 -12.37
CA GLU A 110 3.39 5.86 -12.16
C GLU A 110 3.26 5.21 -10.79
N VAL A 111 3.35 3.89 -10.76
CA VAL A 111 3.32 3.08 -9.54
C VAL A 111 4.38 2.00 -9.65
N ALA A 112 4.72 1.37 -8.52
CA ALA A 112 5.58 0.19 -8.51
C ALA A 112 4.71 -1.06 -8.49
N VAL A 113 4.93 -1.97 -9.45
CA VAL A 113 4.29 -3.29 -9.47
C VAL A 113 5.23 -4.28 -8.82
N ILE A 114 4.74 -4.98 -7.80
CA ILE A 114 5.52 -5.93 -7.01
C ILE A 114 5.40 -7.31 -7.63
N THR A 115 6.54 -7.91 -7.99
CA THR A 115 6.56 -9.23 -8.61
C THR A 115 7.53 -10.17 -7.89
N HIS A 116 7.22 -11.46 -7.98
CA HIS A 116 8.07 -12.54 -7.52
C HIS A 116 8.03 -13.65 -8.57
N ASP A 117 9.20 -13.96 -9.19
CA ASP A 117 9.30 -14.97 -10.25
C ASP A 117 8.20 -14.83 -11.32
N GLU A 118 8.02 -13.62 -11.84
CA GLU A 118 7.00 -13.24 -12.83
C GLU A 118 5.56 -13.23 -12.31
N GLU A 119 5.31 -13.69 -11.08
CA GLU A 119 4.01 -13.55 -10.44
C GLU A 119 3.81 -12.12 -9.95
N VAL A 120 2.71 -11.48 -10.33
CA VAL A 120 2.37 -10.15 -9.83
C VAL A 120 1.67 -10.29 -8.49
N LEU A 121 2.24 -9.68 -7.47
CA LEU A 121 1.72 -9.74 -6.10
C LEU A 121 0.81 -8.54 -5.78
N GLY A 122 1.03 -7.41 -6.41
CA GLY A 122 0.27 -6.21 -6.15
C GLY A 122 0.98 -4.95 -6.61
N VAL A 123 0.50 -3.82 -6.11
CA VAL A 123 0.99 -2.49 -6.47
C VAL A 123 1.41 -1.77 -5.20
N SER A 124 2.57 -1.11 -5.26
CA SER A 124 3.05 -0.25 -4.19
C SER A 124 2.89 1.21 -4.63
N LEU A 125 2.26 2.01 -3.78
CA LEU A 125 2.00 3.42 -4.05
C LEU A 125 3.07 4.30 -3.40
N PRO A 126 3.33 5.50 -3.97
CA PRO A 126 4.10 6.52 -3.24
C PRO A 126 3.37 6.86 -1.92
N ASN A 127 4.10 7.43 -0.97
CA ASN A 127 3.53 7.81 0.33
C ASN A 127 2.41 8.84 0.20
N ASN A 128 2.52 9.72 -0.79
CA ASN A 128 1.54 10.75 -1.08
C ASN A 128 1.20 10.77 -2.56
N VAL A 129 -0.04 11.11 -2.87
CA VAL A 129 -0.51 11.28 -4.25
C VAL A 129 -1.25 12.60 -4.37
N GLU A 130 -1.27 13.15 -5.58
CA GLU A 130 -2.01 14.37 -5.89
C GLU A 130 -3.34 14.01 -6.55
N LEU A 131 -4.46 14.43 -5.94
CA LEU A 131 -5.79 14.17 -6.46
C LEU A 131 -6.60 15.47 -6.48
N GLN A 132 -7.34 15.65 -7.56
CA GLN A 132 -8.16 16.84 -7.76
C GLN A 132 -9.54 16.67 -7.11
N VAL A 133 -10.03 17.74 -6.46
CA VAL A 133 -11.38 17.78 -5.92
C VAL A 133 -12.37 17.91 -7.07
N THR A 134 -13.28 16.96 -7.18
CA THR A 134 -14.37 17.02 -8.16
C THR A 134 -15.64 17.62 -7.60
N GLU A 135 -15.90 17.45 -6.31
CA GLU A 135 -17.08 17.98 -5.65
C GLU A 135 -16.83 18.24 -4.17
N THR A 136 -17.15 19.44 -3.73
CA THR A 136 -17.16 19.81 -2.32
C THR A 136 -18.14 20.97 -2.12
N GLU A 137 -18.68 21.07 -0.92
CA GLU A 137 -19.55 22.20 -0.57
C GLU A 137 -18.72 23.46 -0.33
N PRO A 138 -19.25 24.65 -0.63
CA PRO A 138 -18.56 25.89 -0.26
C PRO A 138 -18.48 26.03 1.26
N GLY A 139 -17.36 26.51 1.75
CA GLY A 139 -17.19 26.81 3.18
C GLY A 139 -18.10 27.94 3.60
N ILE A 140 -18.81 27.78 4.71
CA ILE A 140 -19.71 28.78 5.26
C ILE A 140 -18.94 29.58 6.32
N LYS A 141 -18.91 30.92 6.17
CA LYS A 141 -18.33 31.83 7.15
C LYS A 141 -19.11 31.71 8.45
N GLY A 142 -18.39 31.48 9.56
CA GLY A 142 -19.00 31.38 10.89
C GLY A 142 -19.03 29.96 11.46
N ASP A 143 -18.90 28.93 10.63
CA ASP A 143 -18.85 27.53 11.10
C ASP A 143 -17.45 27.10 11.50
N THR A 144 -16.47 28.02 11.47
CA THR A 144 -15.05 27.72 11.56
C THR A 144 -14.41 28.12 12.88
N ALA A 145 -15.19 28.45 13.88
CA ALA A 145 -14.66 28.93 15.17
C ALA A 145 -13.65 27.96 15.82
N SER A 146 -13.62 26.69 15.40
CA SER A 146 -12.73 25.67 15.92
C SER A 146 -11.95 24.91 14.84
N GLY A 147 -11.83 25.47 13.62
CA GLY A 147 -11.10 24.81 12.54
C GLY A 147 -11.79 23.56 12.03
N GLY A 148 -13.11 23.61 11.82
CA GLY A 148 -13.90 22.50 11.32
C GLY A 148 -13.50 22.03 9.92
N THR A 149 -13.98 20.86 9.56
CA THR A 149 -13.72 20.24 8.27
C THR A 149 -15.03 19.99 7.51
N LYS A 150 -14.90 19.77 6.21
CA LYS A 150 -16.00 19.36 5.34
C LYS A 150 -15.56 18.19 4.48
N SER A 151 -16.53 17.51 3.84
CA SER A 151 -16.24 16.42 2.93
C SER A 151 -15.94 16.93 1.53
N ALA A 152 -14.95 16.33 0.88
CA ALA A 152 -14.64 16.55 -0.53
C ALA A 152 -14.51 15.23 -1.25
N THR A 153 -15.12 15.15 -2.43
CA THR A 153 -15.00 13.99 -3.32
C THR A 153 -13.88 14.25 -4.31
N LEU A 154 -12.98 13.29 -4.47
CA LEU A 154 -11.81 13.40 -5.33
C LEU A 154 -12.02 12.67 -6.65
N GLU A 155 -11.14 12.93 -7.63
CA GLU A 155 -11.24 12.39 -8.99
C GLU A 155 -11.26 10.86 -9.06
N THR A 156 -10.73 10.17 -8.07
CA THR A 156 -10.76 8.69 -7.98
C THR A 156 -12.04 8.16 -7.33
N GLY A 157 -12.93 9.03 -6.87
CA GLY A 157 -14.21 8.66 -6.25
C GLY A 157 -14.20 8.59 -4.73
N ILE A 158 -13.03 8.71 -4.09
CA ILE A 158 -12.96 8.69 -2.62
C ILE A 158 -13.41 10.03 -2.04
N THR A 159 -13.89 9.99 -0.80
CA THR A 159 -14.27 11.15 -0.03
C THR A 159 -13.32 11.34 1.13
N VAL A 160 -12.82 12.56 1.30
CA VAL A 160 -11.89 12.89 2.39
C VAL A 160 -12.38 14.12 3.16
N GLN A 161 -11.96 14.24 4.42
CA GLN A 161 -12.22 15.42 5.22
C GLN A 161 -11.16 16.47 4.94
N VAL A 162 -11.59 17.68 4.59
CA VAL A 162 -10.70 18.76 4.20
C VAL A 162 -11.07 20.05 4.94
N PRO A 163 -10.13 21.01 5.07
CA PRO A 163 -10.46 22.34 5.61
C PRO A 163 -11.51 23.05 4.77
N PHE A 164 -12.22 24.00 5.37
CA PHE A 164 -13.30 24.74 4.68
C PHE A 164 -12.84 25.58 3.49
N PHE A 165 -11.54 25.95 3.43
CA PHE A 165 -11.02 26.76 2.32
C PHE A 165 -10.83 26.00 1.01
N ILE A 166 -10.97 24.69 1.02
CA ILE A 166 -10.81 23.86 -0.19
C ILE A 166 -12.02 24.04 -1.11
N ASN A 167 -11.76 24.21 -2.40
CA ASN A 167 -12.75 24.43 -3.43
C ASN A 167 -12.70 23.33 -4.50
N ASN A 168 -13.79 23.24 -5.28
CA ASN A 168 -13.79 22.38 -6.46
C ASN A 168 -12.65 22.76 -7.40
N GLY A 169 -11.95 21.75 -7.94
CA GLY A 169 -10.82 21.97 -8.82
C GLY A 169 -9.47 22.08 -8.11
N ASP A 170 -9.45 22.22 -6.79
CA ASP A 170 -8.20 22.22 -6.05
C ASP A 170 -7.53 20.84 -6.12
N VAL A 171 -6.20 20.84 -6.24
CA VAL A 171 -5.40 19.61 -6.19
C VAL A 171 -4.87 19.43 -4.79
N LEU A 172 -5.12 18.26 -4.21
CA LEU A 172 -4.76 17.96 -2.84
C LEU A 172 -3.70 16.89 -2.77
N ILE A 173 -2.83 16.99 -1.78
CA ILE A 173 -1.90 15.91 -1.43
C ILE A 173 -2.60 15.01 -0.42
N ILE A 174 -2.73 13.73 -0.77
CA ILE A 174 -3.40 12.71 0.04
C ILE A 174 -2.38 11.66 0.46
N SER A 175 -2.37 11.32 1.73
CA SER A 175 -1.54 10.22 2.24
C SER A 175 -2.14 8.88 1.84
N THR A 176 -1.34 8.03 1.21
CA THR A 176 -1.81 6.71 0.76
C THR A 176 -1.90 5.69 1.89
N SER A 177 -1.23 5.93 3.02
CA SER A 177 -1.26 5.01 4.17
C SER A 177 -2.60 5.03 4.91
N ASP A 178 -3.23 6.19 5.02
CA ASP A 178 -4.48 6.36 5.77
C ASP A 178 -5.60 7.04 4.97
N GLY A 179 -5.32 7.48 3.75
CA GLY A 179 -6.31 8.14 2.89
C GLY A 179 -6.69 9.55 3.32
N LYS A 180 -5.87 10.19 4.15
CA LYS A 180 -6.19 11.51 4.70
C LYS A 180 -5.54 12.64 3.92
N TYR A 181 -6.21 13.81 3.99
CA TYR A 181 -5.70 15.06 3.48
C TYR A 181 -4.42 15.47 4.22
N VAL A 182 -3.40 15.85 3.47
CA VAL A 182 -2.15 16.37 4.02
C VAL A 182 -2.07 17.87 3.82
N SER A 183 -2.20 18.32 2.58
CA SER A 183 -2.14 19.73 2.22
C SER A 183 -2.70 19.96 0.81
N ARG A 184 -2.86 21.21 0.46
CA ARG A 184 -3.13 21.59 -0.93
C ARG A 184 -1.81 21.56 -1.69
N ALA A 185 -1.85 21.01 -2.90
CA ALA A 185 -0.65 20.93 -3.75
C ALA A 185 -0.18 22.29 -4.25
#